data_167a25d7464ef3ec5422b89b7b7f46ff
#
_entry.id   167a25d7464ef3ec5422b89b7b7f46ff
#
_cell.length_a   1.000
_cell.length_b   1.000
_cell.length_c   1.000
_cell.angle_alpha   90.00
_cell.angle_beta   90.00
_cell.angle_gamma   90.00
#
_symmetry.space_group_name_H-M   'P 1'
#
loop_
_entity.id
_entity.type
_entity.pdbx_description
1 polymer ?
#
loop_
_entity_poly.entity_id
_entity_poly.type
_entity_poly.pdbx_seq_one_letter_code
_entity_poly.pdbx_strand_id
1 'polypeptide(L)'
;MVDWIARSRPAPARSCRDALWWCRDGEAPRYERTRQELEAGLIRTIEGARGRVLLGFDFSFSYPRWVLDALGVDWRGLWSLLTEEIVDMPEWNNRFDVAAELNRRATGEPAPFWGTPRASALLPARKPLLPAGCLELRACEAALRPRPKSGFQLWGAGSVGSQTLLGIPVLERLRRRFGVELCVWPFEAPERRIVLAEVYPSCLPKALWSGHPVPDREQVLHLAAAFRGGVDFALQQVGDEGGILLPAGGPEGPALDCIARGKA
;
A
#
# COMPACT_ATOMS: atom_id res chain seq x y z
N MET A 1 -7.33 -5.34 8.18
CA MET A 1 -6.33 -4.29 7.90
C MET A 1 -4.94 -4.86 7.96
N VAL A 2 -4.07 -4.47 7.05
CA VAL A 2 -2.72 -5.02 6.87
C VAL A 2 -1.71 -3.89 6.95
N ASP A 3 -0.69 -4.06 7.79
CA ASP A 3 0.54 -3.28 7.81
C ASP A 3 1.60 -4.05 7.02
N TRP A 4 2.04 -3.47 5.91
CA TRP A 4 2.83 -4.16 4.90
C TRP A 4 4.30 -3.79 4.98
N ILE A 5 5.18 -4.77 4.87
CA ILE A 5 6.63 -4.55 4.91
C ILE A 5 7.36 -5.20 3.74
N ALA A 6 8.42 -4.53 3.29
CA ALA A 6 9.25 -4.94 2.15
C ALA A 6 10.56 -5.65 2.54
N ARG A 7 10.58 -6.41 3.64
CA ARG A 7 11.78 -7.18 4.04
C ARG A 7 12.17 -8.18 2.98
N SER A 8 13.48 -8.36 2.78
CA SER A 8 14.03 -9.37 1.87
C SER A 8 14.24 -10.73 2.55
N ARG A 9 14.07 -10.81 3.87
CA ARG A 9 14.23 -12.05 4.64
C ARG A 9 13.05 -12.21 5.59
N PRO A 10 12.71 -13.45 5.97
CA PRO A 10 11.66 -13.70 6.96
C PRO A 10 11.89 -12.90 8.24
N ALA A 11 10.83 -12.39 8.81
CA ALA A 11 10.90 -11.78 10.13
C ALA A 11 11.25 -12.83 11.19
N PRO A 12 11.83 -12.44 12.35
CA PRO A 12 12.16 -13.36 13.44
C PRO A 12 10.95 -14.20 13.87
N ALA A 13 11.19 -15.36 14.49
CA ALA A 13 10.10 -16.17 15.03
C ALA A 13 9.33 -15.45 16.15
N ARG A 14 10.03 -14.65 16.97
CA ARG A 14 9.41 -13.76 17.96
C ARG A 14 8.90 -12.50 17.26
N SER A 15 7.66 -12.15 17.53
CA SER A 15 7.05 -10.94 16.98
C SER A 15 7.86 -9.68 17.27
N CYS A 16 8.01 -8.83 16.26
CA CYS A 16 8.82 -7.63 16.32
C CYS A 16 8.18 -6.49 15.51
N ARG A 17 8.77 -5.29 15.62
CA ARG A 17 8.46 -4.16 14.72
C ARG A 17 9.03 -4.40 13.32
N ASP A 18 8.60 -3.59 12.37
CA ASP A 18 9.01 -3.68 10.96
C ASP A 18 8.78 -5.09 10.38
N ALA A 19 7.62 -5.66 10.65
CA ALA A 19 7.17 -6.97 10.19
C ALA A 19 5.74 -6.90 9.66
N LEU A 20 5.27 -8.00 9.08
CA LEU A 20 3.90 -8.09 8.57
C LEU A 20 2.93 -8.30 9.73
N TRP A 21 2.06 -7.33 9.91
CA TRP A 21 0.98 -7.41 10.88
C TRP A 21 -0.37 -7.24 10.18
N TRP A 22 -1.35 -7.97 10.63
CA TRP A 22 -2.70 -7.78 10.15
C TRP A 22 -3.73 -8.08 11.23
N CYS A 23 -4.88 -7.45 11.12
CA CYS A 23 -5.94 -7.58 12.08
C CYS A 23 -7.29 -7.69 11.38
N ARG A 24 -8.07 -8.70 11.74
CA ARG A 24 -9.49 -8.73 11.48
C ARG A 24 -10.20 -7.99 12.60
N ASP A 25 -11.23 -7.22 12.26
CA ASP A 25 -11.99 -6.49 13.26
C ASP A 25 -12.56 -7.43 14.35
N GLY A 26 -12.37 -7.02 15.61
CA GLY A 26 -12.76 -7.81 16.77
C GLY A 26 -11.82 -8.97 17.14
N GLU A 27 -10.74 -9.21 16.39
CA GLU A 27 -9.75 -10.25 16.68
C GLU A 27 -8.42 -9.65 17.16
N ALA A 28 -7.57 -10.50 17.75
CA ALA A 28 -6.20 -10.11 18.06
C ALA A 28 -5.37 -9.97 16.78
N PRO A 29 -4.46 -8.97 16.71
CA PRO A 29 -3.54 -8.85 15.58
C PRO A 29 -2.69 -10.09 15.39
N ARG A 30 -2.48 -10.47 14.13
CA ARG A 30 -1.68 -11.62 13.70
C ARG A 30 -0.35 -11.14 13.13
N TYR A 31 0.67 -11.93 13.38
CA TYR A 31 2.04 -11.71 12.95
C TYR A 31 2.42 -12.76 11.92
N GLU A 32 2.95 -12.30 10.79
CA GLU A 32 3.45 -13.19 9.74
C GLU A 32 4.92 -12.87 9.45
N ARG A 33 5.69 -13.91 9.19
CA ARG A 33 7.12 -13.77 8.94
C ARG A 33 7.44 -13.47 7.49
N THR A 34 6.56 -13.92 6.58
CA THR A 34 6.72 -13.77 5.14
C THR A 34 5.43 -13.29 4.49
N ARG A 35 5.53 -12.68 3.31
CA ARG A 35 4.37 -12.27 2.50
C ARG A 35 3.54 -13.46 2.03
N GLN A 36 4.18 -14.62 1.80
CA GLN A 36 3.51 -15.86 1.43
C GLN A 36 2.62 -16.39 2.57
N GLU A 37 3.11 -16.34 3.82
CA GLU A 37 2.30 -16.69 5.00
C GLU A 37 1.11 -15.74 5.17
N LEU A 38 1.34 -14.43 5.01
CA LEU A 38 0.28 -13.42 5.04
C LEU A 38 -0.77 -13.68 3.96
N GLU A 39 -0.37 -13.87 2.71
CA GLU A 39 -1.27 -14.13 1.59
C GLU A 39 -2.14 -15.37 1.86
N ALA A 40 -1.54 -16.46 2.32
CA ALA A 40 -2.27 -17.68 2.70
C ALA A 40 -3.24 -17.43 3.87
N GLY A 41 -2.86 -16.62 4.86
CA GLY A 41 -3.70 -16.21 5.97
C GLY A 41 -4.91 -15.39 5.53
N LEU A 42 -4.70 -14.43 4.64
CA LEU A 42 -5.77 -13.60 4.05
C LEU A 42 -6.75 -14.45 3.23
N ILE A 43 -6.25 -15.35 2.38
CA ILE A 43 -7.08 -16.26 1.58
C ILE A 43 -8.00 -17.07 2.48
N ARG A 44 -7.47 -17.75 3.51
CA ARG A 44 -8.28 -18.54 4.47
C ARG A 44 -9.34 -17.66 5.16
N THR A 45 -8.98 -16.45 5.52
CA THR A 45 -9.90 -15.52 6.20
C THR A 45 -11.04 -15.08 5.29
N ILE A 46 -10.73 -14.78 4.02
CA ILE A 46 -11.73 -14.40 3.01
C ILE A 46 -12.68 -15.55 2.71
N GLU A 47 -12.15 -16.76 2.53
CA GLU A 47 -12.93 -17.99 2.26
C GLU A 47 -13.84 -18.35 3.43
N GLY A 48 -13.39 -18.15 4.67
CA GLY A 48 -14.20 -18.36 5.87
C GLY A 48 -15.22 -17.27 6.18
N ALA A 49 -15.15 -16.13 5.51
CA ALA A 49 -16.06 -15.01 5.75
C ALA A 49 -17.41 -15.20 5.04
N ARG A 50 -18.52 -15.06 5.80
CA ARG A 50 -19.90 -15.20 5.24
C ARG A 50 -20.46 -13.89 4.67
N GLY A 51 -19.90 -12.75 5.05
CA GLY A 51 -20.37 -11.42 4.64
C GLY A 51 -19.41 -10.70 3.71
N ARG A 52 -19.64 -9.40 3.54
CA ARG A 52 -18.72 -8.53 2.81
C ARG A 52 -17.40 -8.38 3.57
N VAL A 53 -16.32 -8.29 2.81
CA VAL A 53 -14.95 -8.18 3.32
C VAL A 53 -14.31 -6.93 2.75
N LEU A 54 -13.85 -6.03 3.62
CA LEU A 54 -12.96 -4.93 3.26
C LEU A 54 -11.54 -5.29 3.67
N LEU A 55 -10.62 -5.32 2.71
CA LEU A 55 -9.19 -5.52 2.93
C LEU A 55 -8.46 -4.20 2.68
N GLY A 56 -7.94 -3.59 3.73
CA GLY A 56 -7.14 -2.38 3.65
C GLY A 56 -5.65 -2.69 3.73
N PHE A 57 -4.85 -2.07 2.85
CA PHE A 57 -3.40 -2.16 2.81
C PHE A 57 -2.78 -0.76 2.84
N ASP A 58 -1.68 -0.59 3.54
CA ASP A 58 -1.03 0.70 3.80
C ASP A 58 0.08 1.05 2.81
N PHE A 59 -0.05 0.63 1.57
CA PHE A 59 0.84 0.99 0.48
C PHE A 59 0.06 1.42 -0.76
N SER A 60 0.73 2.16 -1.66
CA SER A 60 0.11 2.70 -2.87
C SER A 60 -0.29 1.61 -3.87
N PHE A 61 -1.54 1.66 -4.35
CA PHE A 61 -2.05 0.71 -5.34
C PHE A 61 -1.69 1.07 -6.78
N SER A 62 -1.10 2.24 -6.98
CA SER A 62 -0.67 2.74 -8.27
C SER A 62 0.40 3.82 -8.12
N TYR A 63 0.85 4.38 -9.22
CA TYR A 63 1.77 5.50 -9.32
C TYR A 63 1.09 6.73 -9.94
N PRO A 64 1.72 7.92 -9.89
CA PRO A 64 1.24 9.10 -10.61
C PRO A 64 0.98 8.80 -12.09
N ARG A 65 -0.06 9.41 -12.65
CA ARG A 65 -0.56 9.15 -14.00
C ARG A 65 0.53 9.14 -15.07
N TRP A 66 1.46 10.10 -15.00
CA TRP A 66 2.53 10.20 -15.97
C TRP A 66 3.43 8.94 -16.02
N VAL A 67 3.57 8.20 -14.91
CA VAL A 67 4.32 6.91 -14.90
C VAL A 67 3.54 5.86 -15.67
N LEU A 68 2.24 5.76 -15.45
CA LEU A 68 1.38 4.82 -16.17
C LEU A 68 1.39 5.12 -17.68
N ASP A 69 1.28 6.40 -18.06
CA ASP A 69 1.33 6.85 -19.45
C ASP A 69 2.68 6.53 -20.10
N ALA A 70 3.78 6.78 -19.38
CA ALA A 70 5.12 6.48 -19.87
C ALA A 70 5.37 4.96 -20.06
N LEU A 71 4.74 4.13 -19.21
CA LEU A 71 4.79 2.67 -19.34
C LEU A 71 3.77 2.12 -20.35
N GLY A 72 2.84 2.95 -20.83
CA GLY A 72 1.78 2.54 -21.77
C GLY A 72 0.74 1.61 -21.16
N VAL A 73 0.46 1.73 -19.85
CA VAL A 73 -0.45 0.84 -19.12
C VAL A 73 -1.49 1.62 -18.29
N ASP A 74 -2.61 0.97 -18.01
CA ASP A 74 -3.51 1.35 -16.93
C ASP A 74 -3.12 0.65 -15.60
N TRP A 75 -3.91 0.81 -14.56
CA TRP A 75 -3.64 0.18 -13.26
C TRP A 75 -3.63 -1.37 -13.35
N ARG A 76 -4.47 -1.98 -14.21
CA ARG A 76 -4.48 -3.43 -14.40
C ARG A 76 -3.22 -3.89 -15.12
N GLY A 77 -2.80 -3.16 -16.14
CA GLY A 77 -1.57 -3.40 -16.85
C GLY A 77 -0.35 -3.27 -15.94
N LEU A 78 -0.33 -2.25 -15.06
CA LEU A 78 0.71 -2.11 -14.02
C LEU A 78 0.75 -3.31 -13.09
N TRP A 79 -0.41 -3.79 -12.60
CA TRP A 79 -0.48 -4.92 -11.68
C TRP A 79 -0.03 -6.22 -12.35
N SER A 80 -0.42 -6.44 -13.61
CA SER A 80 0.07 -7.58 -14.40
C SER A 80 1.57 -7.51 -14.61
N LEU A 81 2.09 -6.35 -15.05
CA LEU A 81 3.51 -6.10 -15.26
C LEU A 81 4.34 -6.42 -14.01
N LEU A 82 3.96 -5.88 -12.86
CA LEU A 82 4.68 -6.12 -11.62
C LEU A 82 4.57 -7.58 -11.15
N THR A 83 3.45 -8.25 -11.41
CA THR A 83 3.27 -9.65 -11.07
C THR A 83 4.14 -10.58 -11.93
N GLU A 84 4.40 -10.21 -13.16
CA GLU A 84 5.25 -10.96 -14.10
C GLU A 84 6.74 -10.72 -13.83
N GLU A 85 7.14 -9.52 -13.45
CA GLU A 85 8.55 -9.16 -13.30
C GLU A 85 9.10 -9.31 -11.89
N ILE A 86 8.26 -9.16 -10.86
CA ILE A 86 8.68 -9.30 -9.46
C ILE A 86 8.79 -10.78 -9.09
N VAL A 87 10.00 -11.16 -8.74
CA VAL A 87 10.28 -12.43 -8.06
C VAL A 87 10.46 -12.16 -6.57
N ASP A 88 9.57 -12.73 -5.76
CA ASP A 88 9.55 -12.54 -4.31
C ASP A 88 9.62 -13.89 -3.59
N MET A 89 10.82 -14.28 -3.22
CA MET A 89 11.11 -15.49 -2.44
C MET A 89 11.31 -15.15 -0.97
N PRO A 90 11.15 -16.08 -0.03
CA PRO A 90 11.29 -15.79 1.41
C PRO A 90 12.63 -15.15 1.79
N GLU A 91 13.73 -15.53 1.12
CA GLU A 91 15.09 -15.06 1.43
C GLU A 91 15.61 -13.98 0.48
N TRP A 92 14.89 -13.67 -0.60
CA TRP A 92 15.37 -12.78 -1.65
C TRP A 92 14.23 -12.25 -2.51
N ASN A 93 14.41 -11.04 -3.06
CA ASN A 93 13.55 -10.48 -4.11
C ASN A 93 14.35 -9.54 -5.02
N ASN A 94 13.83 -9.33 -6.23
CA ASN A 94 14.47 -8.54 -7.28
C ASN A 94 13.92 -7.10 -7.41
N ARG A 95 13.25 -6.55 -6.39
CA ARG A 95 12.56 -5.25 -6.50
C ARG A 95 13.43 -4.09 -6.97
N PHE A 96 14.73 -4.11 -6.66
CA PHE A 96 15.65 -3.06 -7.10
C PHE A 96 15.97 -3.17 -8.58
N ASP A 97 16.09 -4.39 -9.11
CA ASP A 97 16.35 -4.62 -10.54
C ASP A 97 15.11 -4.23 -11.36
N VAL A 98 13.91 -4.59 -10.88
CA VAL A 98 12.65 -4.18 -11.50
C VAL A 98 12.48 -2.65 -11.43
N ALA A 99 12.81 -2.00 -10.33
CA ALA A 99 12.75 -0.54 -10.24
C ALA A 99 13.72 0.16 -11.21
N ALA A 100 14.92 -0.38 -11.40
CA ALA A 100 15.87 0.11 -12.40
C ALA A 100 15.31 -0.02 -13.83
N GLU A 101 14.67 -1.14 -14.13
CA GLU A 101 14.02 -1.36 -15.42
C GLU A 101 12.80 -0.43 -15.62
N LEU A 102 12.01 -0.19 -14.58
CA LEU A 102 10.91 0.78 -14.62
C LEU A 102 11.43 2.20 -14.88
N ASN A 103 12.56 2.61 -14.27
CA ASN A 103 13.23 3.86 -14.58
C ASN A 103 13.60 3.94 -16.07
N ARG A 104 14.23 2.91 -16.60
CA ARG A 104 14.61 2.83 -18.01
C ARG A 104 13.40 2.98 -18.94
N ARG A 105 12.29 2.29 -18.63
CA ARG A 105 11.07 2.35 -19.46
C ARG A 105 10.34 3.67 -19.34
N ALA A 106 10.26 4.23 -18.15
CA ALA A 106 9.47 5.44 -17.92
C ALA A 106 10.16 6.72 -18.39
N THR A 107 11.49 6.81 -18.25
CA THR A 107 12.21 8.06 -18.53
C THR A 107 13.48 7.89 -19.37
N GLY A 108 14.02 6.68 -19.47
CA GLY A 108 15.37 6.44 -20.00
C GLY A 108 16.50 6.85 -19.06
N GLU A 109 16.16 7.45 -17.90
CA GLU A 109 17.07 8.07 -16.94
C GLU A 109 16.96 7.36 -15.55
N PRO A 110 17.89 7.62 -14.59
CA PRO A 110 17.81 7.06 -13.24
C PRO A 110 16.71 7.71 -12.37
N ALA A 111 15.52 7.80 -12.89
CA ALA A 111 14.31 8.40 -12.30
C ALA A 111 13.05 7.67 -12.81
N PRO A 112 11.95 7.62 -12.05
CA PRO A 112 11.70 8.28 -10.76
C PRO A 112 12.13 7.49 -9.52
N PHE A 113 12.36 6.16 -9.62
CA PHE A 113 12.67 5.30 -8.47
C PHE A 113 14.10 5.55 -7.96
N TRP A 114 14.26 5.52 -6.63
CA TRP A 114 15.52 5.80 -5.98
C TRP A 114 15.60 5.15 -4.59
N GLY A 115 16.78 5.21 -4.01
CA GLY A 115 17.03 4.63 -2.69
C GLY A 115 17.36 3.14 -2.81
N THR A 116 18.64 2.83 -2.81
CA THR A 116 19.14 1.46 -2.87
C THR A 116 20.42 1.35 -2.05
N PRO A 117 20.68 0.21 -1.41
CA PRO A 117 21.97 -0.01 -0.75
C PRO A 117 23.12 -0.13 -1.76
N ARG A 118 22.81 -0.43 -3.04
CA ARG A 118 23.78 -0.56 -4.13
C ARG A 118 23.27 0.20 -5.35
N ALA A 119 23.79 1.41 -5.54
CA ALA A 119 23.45 2.23 -6.70
C ALA A 119 23.91 1.56 -8.00
N SER A 120 23.12 1.73 -9.05
CA SER A 120 23.42 1.36 -10.43
C SER A 120 23.23 2.56 -11.35
N ALA A 121 23.57 2.40 -12.63
CA ALA A 121 23.39 3.48 -13.62
C ALA A 121 21.93 3.96 -13.72
N LEU A 122 20.96 3.05 -13.49
CA LEU A 122 19.52 3.33 -13.62
C LEU A 122 18.77 3.36 -12.29
N LEU A 123 19.42 3.09 -11.16
CA LEU A 123 18.80 3.18 -9.84
C LEU A 123 19.72 3.92 -8.86
N PRO A 124 19.49 5.21 -8.60
CA PRO A 124 20.34 6.03 -7.77
C PRO A 124 20.08 5.79 -6.28
N ALA A 125 21.10 5.96 -5.43
CA ALA A 125 20.95 5.91 -3.99
C ALA A 125 20.23 7.14 -3.41
N ARG A 126 20.32 8.28 -4.10
CA ARG A 126 19.72 9.55 -3.68
C ARG A 126 18.56 9.93 -4.60
N LYS A 127 17.63 10.70 -4.06
CA LYS A 127 16.47 11.20 -4.78
C LYS A 127 16.91 11.97 -6.06
N PRO A 128 16.47 11.53 -7.25
CA PRO A 128 16.75 12.23 -8.49
C PRO A 128 15.82 13.43 -8.66
N LEU A 129 16.16 14.29 -9.62
CA LEU A 129 15.21 15.26 -10.17
C LEU A 129 14.23 14.50 -11.06
N LEU A 130 12.94 14.80 -10.92
CA LEU A 130 11.93 14.28 -11.84
C LEU A 130 11.93 15.08 -13.14
N PRO A 131 11.50 14.50 -14.26
CA PRO A 131 11.27 15.23 -15.49
C PRO A 131 10.34 16.42 -15.27
N ALA A 132 10.51 17.48 -16.08
CA ALA A 132 9.70 18.69 -15.97
C ALA A 132 8.20 18.38 -16.09
N GLY A 133 7.41 18.92 -15.18
CA GLY A 133 5.96 18.68 -15.11
C GLY A 133 5.54 17.37 -14.45
N CYS A 134 6.47 16.46 -14.10
CA CYS A 134 6.16 15.20 -13.43
C CYS A 134 6.01 15.40 -11.91
N LEU A 135 4.91 14.88 -11.36
CA LEU A 135 4.62 14.96 -9.95
C LEU A 135 5.14 13.73 -9.21
N GLU A 136 5.58 13.91 -7.97
CA GLU A 136 6.06 12.83 -7.11
C GLU A 136 4.93 12.05 -6.46
N LEU A 137 3.84 12.73 -6.15
CA LEU A 137 2.67 12.17 -5.47
C LEU A 137 1.46 12.15 -6.39
N ARG A 138 0.61 11.16 -6.22
CA ARG A 138 -0.72 11.12 -6.81
C ARG A 138 -1.60 12.24 -6.22
N ALA A 139 -2.67 12.62 -6.93
CA ALA A 139 -3.60 13.65 -6.49
C ALA A 139 -4.20 13.33 -5.09
N CYS A 140 -4.62 12.07 -4.87
CA CYS A 140 -5.15 11.62 -3.58
C CYS A 140 -4.13 11.72 -2.43
N GLU A 141 -2.85 11.49 -2.70
CA GLU A 141 -1.78 11.61 -1.69
C GLU A 141 -1.43 13.08 -1.38
N ALA A 142 -1.46 13.94 -2.40
CA ALA A 142 -1.13 15.36 -2.22
C ALA A 142 -2.10 16.10 -1.29
N ALA A 143 -3.35 15.64 -1.22
CA ALA A 143 -4.40 16.19 -0.36
C ALA A 143 -4.28 15.78 1.11
N LEU A 144 -3.56 14.70 1.44
CA LEU A 144 -3.49 14.17 2.81
C LEU A 144 -2.55 14.96 3.73
N ARG A 145 -2.88 14.90 5.02
CA ARG A 145 -2.02 15.38 6.12
C ARG A 145 -2.02 14.32 7.24
N PRO A 146 -0.84 13.99 7.82
CA PRO A 146 0.50 14.40 7.34
C PRO A 146 0.74 13.92 5.91
N ARG A 147 1.65 14.59 5.18
CA ARG A 147 1.94 14.26 3.77
C ARG A 147 2.52 12.85 3.66
N PRO A 148 1.99 11.97 2.81
CA PRO A 148 2.55 10.65 2.55
C PRO A 148 3.98 10.71 2.02
N LYS A 149 4.70 9.62 2.22
CA LYS A 149 6.03 9.43 1.62
C LYS A 149 5.89 9.07 0.14
N SER A 150 6.95 9.36 -0.61
CA SER A 150 7.01 9.05 -2.03
C SER A 150 6.94 7.55 -2.31
N GLY A 151 6.04 7.14 -3.22
CA GLY A 151 5.99 5.78 -3.75
C GLY A 151 7.22 5.39 -4.59
N PHE A 152 8.14 6.32 -4.85
CA PHE A 152 9.39 6.06 -5.59
C PHE A 152 10.59 5.75 -4.68
N GLN A 153 10.49 6.02 -3.38
CA GLN A 153 11.58 5.72 -2.43
C GLN A 153 11.57 4.24 -2.05
N LEU A 154 12.66 3.54 -2.35
CA LEU A 154 12.78 2.08 -2.15
C LEU A 154 13.54 1.68 -0.88
N TRP A 155 14.39 2.56 -0.34
CA TRP A 155 15.25 2.26 0.80
C TRP A 155 15.32 3.42 1.79
N GLY A 156 15.47 3.08 3.07
CA GLY A 156 15.56 4.05 4.17
C GLY A 156 14.24 4.22 4.92
N ALA A 157 14.26 5.08 5.92
CA ALA A 157 13.09 5.31 6.77
C ALA A 157 11.89 5.85 5.97
N GLY A 158 10.75 5.17 6.06
CA GLY A 158 9.51 5.55 5.38
C GLY A 158 9.52 5.24 3.87
N SER A 159 10.26 4.23 3.42
CA SER A 159 10.29 3.80 2.02
C SER A 159 9.04 3.00 1.66
N VAL A 160 8.03 3.65 1.09
CA VAL A 160 6.77 3.02 0.63
C VAL A 160 6.94 2.35 -0.73
N GLY A 161 7.87 2.81 -1.58
CA GLY A 161 8.04 2.28 -2.94
C GLY A 161 8.36 0.78 -2.99
N SER A 162 9.20 0.29 -2.08
CA SER A 162 9.44 -1.16 -1.96
C SER A 162 8.19 -1.94 -1.52
N GLN A 163 7.35 -1.34 -0.69
CA GLN A 163 6.09 -1.94 -0.25
C GLN A 163 5.14 -2.07 -1.43
N THR A 164 5.01 -1.03 -2.24
CA THR A 164 4.19 -1.01 -3.46
C THR A 164 4.65 -2.07 -4.46
N LEU A 165 5.95 -2.13 -4.78
CA LEU A 165 6.49 -3.11 -5.73
C LEU A 165 6.25 -4.57 -5.31
N LEU A 166 6.37 -4.88 -4.03
CA LEU A 166 6.17 -6.24 -3.51
C LEU A 166 4.73 -6.54 -3.12
N GLY A 167 3.91 -5.51 -2.88
CA GLY A 167 2.52 -5.64 -2.46
C GLY A 167 1.56 -5.84 -3.64
N ILE A 168 1.72 -5.07 -4.70
CA ILE A 168 0.85 -5.16 -5.90
C ILE A 168 0.76 -6.58 -6.46
N PRO A 169 1.86 -7.37 -6.59
CA PRO A 169 1.76 -8.76 -7.02
C PRO A 169 0.87 -9.64 -6.14
N VAL A 170 0.85 -9.41 -4.83
CA VAL A 170 -0.04 -10.14 -3.92
C VAL A 170 -1.49 -9.73 -4.14
N LEU A 171 -1.76 -8.43 -4.30
CA LEU A 171 -3.11 -7.93 -4.61
C LEU A 171 -3.63 -8.51 -5.93
N GLU A 172 -2.78 -8.58 -6.96
CA GLU A 172 -3.15 -9.14 -8.27
C GLU A 172 -3.45 -10.65 -8.16
N ARG A 173 -2.68 -11.42 -7.39
CA ARG A 173 -2.98 -12.83 -7.15
C ARG A 173 -4.30 -13.01 -6.43
N LEU A 174 -4.61 -12.17 -5.41
CA LEU A 174 -5.91 -12.18 -4.75
C LEU A 174 -7.04 -11.83 -5.73
N ARG A 175 -6.85 -10.80 -6.57
CA ARG A 175 -7.81 -10.39 -7.60
C ARG A 175 -8.09 -11.53 -8.60
N ARG A 176 -7.05 -12.20 -9.08
CA ARG A 176 -7.20 -13.36 -10.00
C ARG A 176 -7.90 -14.54 -9.31
N ARG A 177 -7.56 -14.83 -8.04
CA ARG A 177 -8.15 -15.93 -7.29
C ARG A 177 -9.64 -15.77 -7.05
N PHE A 178 -10.07 -14.58 -6.62
CA PHE A 178 -11.47 -14.33 -6.26
C PHE A 178 -12.32 -13.78 -7.42
N GLY A 179 -11.69 -13.39 -8.52
CA GLY A 179 -12.35 -13.05 -9.77
C GLY A 179 -13.50 -12.06 -9.61
N VAL A 180 -14.71 -12.47 -10.03
CA VAL A 180 -15.89 -11.63 -10.01
C VAL A 180 -16.40 -11.24 -8.62
N GLU A 181 -15.95 -11.92 -7.58
CA GLU A 181 -16.32 -11.60 -6.19
C GLU A 181 -15.51 -10.44 -5.60
N LEU A 182 -14.39 -10.06 -6.24
CA LEU A 182 -13.47 -9.06 -5.75
C LEU A 182 -13.46 -7.82 -6.64
N CYS A 183 -13.46 -6.64 -6.04
CA CYS A 183 -13.18 -5.37 -6.71
C CYS A 183 -12.05 -4.61 -6.02
N VAL A 184 -11.40 -3.74 -6.78
CA VAL A 184 -10.30 -2.88 -6.32
C VAL A 184 -10.79 -1.44 -6.33
N TRP A 185 -11.07 -0.91 -5.16
CA TRP A 185 -11.50 0.48 -5.01
C TRP A 185 -10.28 1.42 -5.06
N PRO A 186 -10.37 2.60 -5.73
CA PRO A 186 -11.52 3.20 -6.41
C PRO A 186 -11.61 2.86 -7.90
N PHE A 187 -10.73 2.05 -8.44
CA PHE A 187 -10.69 1.71 -9.87
C PHE A 187 -11.93 0.94 -10.33
N GLU A 188 -12.59 0.25 -9.40
CA GLU A 188 -13.83 -0.47 -9.60
C GLU A 188 -14.83 -0.10 -8.51
N ALA A 189 -16.12 -0.10 -8.85
CA ALA A 189 -17.19 0.20 -7.91
C ALA A 189 -17.22 -0.82 -6.75
N PRO A 190 -17.45 -0.38 -5.49
CA PRO A 190 -17.25 -1.21 -4.30
C PRO A 190 -18.46 -2.10 -3.94
N GLU A 191 -19.24 -2.56 -4.91
CA GLU A 191 -20.44 -3.36 -4.66
C GLU A 191 -20.18 -4.85 -4.46
N ARG A 192 -19.00 -5.35 -4.83
CA ARG A 192 -18.68 -6.77 -4.73
C ARG A 192 -18.47 -7.22 -3.28
N ARG A 193 -18.52 -8.53 -3.07
CA ARG A 193 -18.36 -9.15 -1.75
C ARG A 193 -17.01 -8.80 -1.09
N ILE A 194 -15.94 -8.76 -1.89
CA ILE A 194 -14.58 -8.46 -1.42
C ILE A 194 -14.14 -7.13 -2.04
N VAL A 195 -13.74 -6.19 -1.20
CA VAL A 195 -13.21 -4.88 -1.61
C VAL A 195 -11.76 -4.78 -1.15
N LEU A 196 -10.84 -4.62 -2.09
CA LEU A 196 -9.46 -4.19 -1.81
C LEU A 196 -9.42 -2.67 -1.82
N ALA A 197 -8.77 -2.07 -0.83
CA ALA A 197 -8.58 -0.62 -0.77
C ALA A 197 -7.22 -0.26 -0.17
N GLU A 198 -6.63 0.80 -0.69
CA GLU A 198 -5.51 1.46 -0.06
C GLU A 198 -6.00 2.25 1.14
N VAL A 199 -5.31 2.14 2.28
CA VAL A 199 -5.62 2.87 3.52
C VAL A 199 -4.39 3.66 3.98
N TYR A 200 -4.64 4.71 4.77
CA TYR A 200 -3.57 5.55 5.28
C TYR A 200 -3.58 5.58 6.81
N PRO A 201 -2.77 4.75 7.50
CA PRO A 201 -2.78 4.67 8.96
C PRO A 201 -2.52 5.99 9.66
N SER A 202 -1.70 6.87 9.06
CA SER A 202 -1.41 8.19 9.64
C SER A 202 -2.63 9.14 9.69
N CYS A 203 -3.79 8.72 9.17
CA CYS A 203 -5.06 9.43 9.42
C CYS A 203 -5.51 9.31 10.86
N LEU A 204 -5.06 8.31 11.61
CA LEU A 204 -5.34 8.15 13.01
C LEU A 204 -4.27 8.85 13.88
N PRO A 205 -4.62 9.29 15.09
CA PRO A 205 -3.65 9.88 16.00
C PRO A 205 -2.51 8.92 16.33
N LYS A 206 -1.29 9.32 16.04
CA LYS A 206 -0.08 8.50 16.28
C LYS A 206 0.06 8.09 17.77
N ALA A 207 -0.53 8.85 18.69
CA ALA A 207 -0.54 8.54 20.12
C ALA A 207 -1.18 7.18 20.44
N LEU A 208 -2.06 6.65 19.57
CA LEU A 208 -2.71 5.35 19.77
C LEU A 208 -1.72 4.17 19.81
N TRP A 209 -0.58 4.28 19.11
CA TRP A 209 0.44 3.21 19.06
C TRP A 209 1.85 3.67 19.41
N SER A 210 2.10 4.99 19.50
CA SER A 210 3.41 5.49 19.90
C SER A 210 3.70 5.10 21.36
N GLY A 211 4.92 4.60 21.60
CA GLY A 211 5.30 4.11 22.93
C GLY A 211 5.03 2.62 23.18
N HIS A 212 4.24 1.96 22.32
CA HIS A 212 4.10 0.51 22.39
C HIS A 212 5.38 -0.20 21.91
N PRO A 213 5.79 -1.32 22.53
CA PRO A 213 6.98 -2.08 22.10
C PRO A 213 6.94 -2.53 20.63
N VAL A 214 5.75 -2.80 20.09
CA VAL A 214 5.50 -3.16 18.69
C VAL A 214 4.40 -2.25 18.15
N PRO A 215 4.73 -1.04 17.67
CA PRO A 215 3.75 -0.06 17.19
C PRO A 215 2.88 -0.58 16.05
N ASP A 216 3.46 -1.34 15.11
CA ASP A 216 2.80 -1.88 13.93
C ASP A 216 1.60 -2.79 14.31
N ARG A 217 1.77 -3.58 15.37
CA ARG A 217 0.69 -4.42 15.94
C ARG A 217 -0.50 -3.57 16.41
N GLU A 218 -0.25 -2.49 17.12
CA GLU A 218 -1.30 -1.61 17.62
C GLU A 218 -1.92 -0.80 16.47
N GLN A 219 -1.12 -0.39 15.50
CA GLN A 219 -1.60 0.31 14.31
C GLN A 219 -2.68 -0.48 13.57
N VAL A 220 -2.45 -1.76 13.27
CA VAL A 220 -3.47 -2.57 12.57
C VAL A 220 -4.70 -2.82 13.41
N LEU A 221 -4.56 -2.94 14.74
CA LEU A 221 -5.68 -3.09 15.67
C LEU A 221 -6.59 -1.85 15.65
N HIS A 222 -6.00 -0.68 15.86
CA HIS A 222 -6.73 0.58 15.88
C HIS A 222 -7.34 0.91 14.51
N LEU A 223 -6.60 0.62 13.43
CA LEU A 223 -7.09 0.84 12.08
C LEU A 223 -8.29 -0.08 11.77
N ALA A 224 -8.23 -1.36 12.13
CA ALA A 224 -9.36 -2.28 11.96
C ALA A 224 -10.59 -1.82 12.76
N ALA A 225 -10.39 -1.37 14.00
CA ALA A 225 -11.46 -0.83 14.83
C ALA A 225 -12.07 0.45 14.25
N ALA A 226 -11.26 1.36 13.70
CA ALA A 226 -11.74 2.60 13.09
C ALA A 226 -12.67 2.35 11.90
N PHE A 227 -12.41 1.30 11.12
CA PHE A 227 -13.25 0.92 9.98
C PHE A 227 -14.53 0.15 10.36
N ARG A 228 -14.69 -0.25 11.63
CA ARG A 228 -15.92 -0.89 12.13
C ARG A 228 -17.15 0.00 11.98
N GLY A 229 -17.00 1.31 12.17
CA GLY A 229 -18.06 2.31 12.00
C GLY A 229 -18.58 2.45 10.57
N GLY A 230 -17.96 1.75 9.62
CA GLY A 230 -18.30 1.81 8.21
C GLY A 230 -17.39 2.72 7.40
N VAL A 231 -17.71 2.84 6.12
CA VAL A 231 -16.97 3.66 5.14
C VAL A 231 -17.98 4.35 4.24
N ASP A 232 -17.78 5.62 4.04
CA ASP A 232 -18.48 6.34 2.97
C ASP A 232 -17.55 6.46 1.76
N PHE A 233 -17.73 5.60 0.78
CA PHE A 233 -16.90 5.59 -0.42
C PHE A 233 -17.04 6.87 -1.28
N ALA A 234 -18.12 7.62 -1.13
CA ALA A 234 -18.35 8.85 -1.87
C ALA A 234 -17.56 10.04 -1.34
N LEU A 235 -17.17 10.01 -0.06
CA LEU A 235 -16.43 11.10 0.62
C LEU A 235 -14.92 10.88 0.65
N GLN A 236 -14.41 9.94 -0.13
CA GLN A 236 -12.99 9.56 -0.07
C GLN A 236 -12.10 10.38 -1.01
N GLN A 237 -10.82 10.42 -0.71
CA GLN A 237 -9.80 11.03 -1.58
C GLN A 237 -9.53 10.12 -2.77
N VAL A 238 -9.95 10.55 -3.93
CA VAL A 238 -9.85 9.82 -5.21
C VAL A 238 -9.24 10.71 -6.27
N GLY A 239 -8.44 10.12 -7.15
CA GLY A 239 -7.90 10.68 -8.38
C GLY A 239 -7.87 9.60 -9.45
N ASP A 240 -7.49 9.96 -10.67
CA ASP A 240 -7.42 9.02 -11.82
C ASP A 240 -6.34 7.94 -11.62
N GLU A 241 -5.37 8.20 -10.75
CA GLU A 241 -4.28 7.26 -10.42
C GLU A 241 -4.60 6.37 -9.21
N GLY A 242 -5.80 6.46 -8.62
CA GLY A 242 -6.19 5.70 -7.45
C GLY A 242 -6.87 6.53 -6.38
N GLY A 243 -6.99 5.99 -5.18
CA GLY A 243 -7.62 6.66 -4.06
C GLY A 243 -7.22 6.03 -2.74
N ILE A 244 -7.44 6.77 -1.67
CA ILE A 244 -7.12 6.36 -0.31
C ILE A 244 -8.40 6.34 0.51
N LEU A 245 -8.73 5.18 1.06
CA LEU A 245 -9.91 4.96 1.87
C LEU A 245 -9.63 5.36 3.32
N LEU A 246 -10.48 6.20 3.86
CA LEU A 246 -10.43 6.64 5.25
C LEU A 246 -11.65 6.11 6.00
N PRO A 247 -11.55 5.81 7.31
CA PRO A 247 -12.69 5.40 8.10
C PRO A 247 -13.72 6.53 8.19
N ALA A 248 -15.00 6.19 8.21
CA ALA A 248 -16.05 7.17 8.40
C ALA A 248 -15.93 7.82 9.80
N GLY A 249 -15.93 9.13 9.88
CA GLY A 249 -15.98 9.86 11.15
C GLY A 249 -17.35 9.67 11.82
N GLY A 250 -17.46 8.69 12.70
CA GLY A 250 -18.62 8.57 13.59
C GLY A 250 -18.54 9.58 14.74
N PRO A 251 -19.63 9.88 15.45
CA PRO A 251 -19.66 10.84 16.56
C PRO A 251 -18.75 10.47 17.76
N GLU A 252 -18.19 9.27 17.78
CA GLU A 252 -17.24 8.79 18.79
C GLU A 252 -15.87 8.39 18.19
N GLY A 253 -15.66 8.60 16.88
CA GLY A 253 -14.36 8.34 16.23
C GLY A 253 -13.38 9.49 16.45
N PRO A 254 -12.06 9.23 16.46
CA PRO A 254 -11.07 10.30 16.50
C PRO A 254 -11.31 11.25 15.33
N ALA A 255 -11.28 12.56 15.60
CA ALA A 255 -11.42 13.59 14.58
C ALA A 255 -10.35 13.35 13.48
N LEU A 256 -10.81 13.11 12.26
CA LEU A 256 -9.93 12.89 11.12
C LEU A 256 -9.42 14.24 10.61
N ASP A 257 -8.32 14.72 11.17
CA ASP A 257 -7.61 15.93 10.70
C ASP A 257 -6.78 15.66 9.42
N CYS A 258 -7.03 14.53 8.76
CA CYS A 258 -6.22 14.08 7.64
C CYS A 258 -6.51 14.80 6.32
N ILE A 259 -7.65 15.45 6.21
CA ILE A 259 -8.05 16.18 4.99
C ILE A 259 -7.78 17.66 5.22
N ALA A 260 -6.91 18.27 4.44
CA ALA A 260 -6.81 19.72 4.41
C ALA A 260 -8.17 20.28 3.95
N ARG A 261 -8.94 20.89 4.86
CA ARG A 261 -10.12 21.66 4.48
C ARG A 261 -9.63 22.73 3.53
N GLY A 262 -9.99 22.60 2.26
CA GLY A 262 -9.78 23.66 1.29
C GLY A 262 -10.41 24.93 1.86
N LYS A 263 -9.63 25.99 1.97
CA LYS A 263 -10.21 27.32 2.16
C LYS A 263 -11.03 27.59 0.91
N ALA A 264 -12.33 27.79 1.10
CA ALA A 264 -13.21 28.35 0.08
C ALA A 264 -12.71 29.73 -0.37
#